data_0aba682faf5eec1aec5e487b2bb9771b
#
_entry.id   0aba682faf5eec1aec5e487b2bb9771b
#
_cell.length_a   1.000
_cell.length_b   1.000
_cell.length_c   1.000
_cell.angle_alpha   90.00
_cell.angle_beta   90.00
_cell.angle_gamma   90.00
#
_symmetry.space_group_name_H-M   'P 1'
#
loop_
_entity.id
_entity.type
_entity.pdbx_description
1 polymer ?
#
loop_
_entity_poly.entity_id
_entity_poly.type
_entity_poly.pdbx_seq_one_letter_code
_entity_poly.pdbx_strand_id
1 'polypeptide(L)'
;MAEEKLVKANGLEDAIIGVGSRMNMPDVLIYSYNKCVKIFMEKEGWTHEEAIEWMDYNVVGSWVGETTPIFVHEIPSDQKIDEFLEELGFDQPANDN
;
A
#
# COMPACT_ATOMS: atom_id res chain seq x y z
N MET A 1 -7.26 14.86 25.68
CA MET A 1 -7.68 14.61 24.35
C MET A 1 -7.32 13.19 23.91
N ALA A 2 -8.24 12.59 23.26
CA ALA A 2 -8.01 11.22 22.83
C ALA A 2 -7.03 11.21 21.66
N GLU A 3 -6.13 10.29 21.71
CA GLU A 3 -5.22 10.10 20.60
C GLU A 3 -5.83 9.13 19.65
N GLU A 4 -5.76 9.47 18.39
CA GLU A 4 -6.21 8.55 17.39
C GLU A 4 -5.17 7.47 17.20
N LYS A 5 -5.62 6.25 17.30
CA LYS A 5 -4.73 5.13 17.08
C LYS A 5 -4.69 4.80 15.61
N LEU A 6 -3.49 4.49 15.14
CA LEU A 6 -3.34 4.05 13.76
C LEU A 6 -3.98 2.69 13.61
N VAL A 7 -4.75 2.54 12.53
CA VAL A 7 -5.38 1.27 12.22
C VAL A 7 -4.36 0.33 11.62
N LYS A 8 -4.32 -0.88 12.13
CA LYS A 8 -3.32 -1.86 11.75
C LYS A 8 -4.00 -3.08 11.15
N ALA A 9 -3.44 -3.59 10.07
CA ALA A 9 -3.90 -4.84 9.47
C ALA A 9 -3.20 -6.00 10.16
N ASN A 10 -3.96 -6.78 10.90
CA ASN A 10 -3.39 -7.88 11.69
C ASN A 10 -2.72 -8.90 10.79
N GLY A 11 -1.53 -9.32 11.20
CA GLY A 11 -0.79 -10.32 10.44
C GLY A 11 0.09 -9.74 9.36
N LEU A 12 0.01 -8.44 9.12
CA LEU A 12 0.80 -7.80 8.07
C LEU A 12 1.80 -6.81 8.63
N GLU A 13 2.15 -6.94 9.91
CA GLU A 13 3.04 -5.98 10.55
C GLU A 13 4.39 -5.91 9.86
N ASP A 14 4.88 -7.03 9.36
CA ASP A 14 6.19 -7.04 8.71
C ASP A 14 6.18 -6.33 7.36
N ALA A 15 5.01 -5.95 6.87
CA ALA A 15 4.92 -5.22 5.61
C ALA A 15 4.81 -3.71 5.82
N ILE A 16 4.77 -3.25 7.06
CA ILE A 16 4.69 -1.81 7.34
C ILE A 16 5.99 -1.16 6.95
N ILE A 17 5.91 -0.11 6.13
CA ILE A 17 7.09 0.60 5.68
C ILE A 17 7.11 2.06 6.14
N GLY A 18 6.06 2.52 6.79
CA GLY A 18 6.09 3.89 7.27
C GLY A 18 4.73 4.38 7.71
N VAL A 19 4.70 5.66 7.98
CA VAL A 19 3.48 6.37 8.37
C VAL A 19 3.28 7.51 7.39
N GLY A 20 2.07 7.64 6.89
CA GLY A 20 1.75 8.70 5.95
C GLY A 20 1.01 9.82 6.64
N SER A 21 1.35 11.05 6.27
CA SER A 21 0.74 12.24 6.84
C SER A 21 0.22 13.11 5.72
N ARG A 22 -0.93 13.72 5.95
CA ARG A 22 -1.52 14.63 5.00
C ARG A 22 -2.20 15.73 5.78
N MET A 23 -2.18 16.94 5.21
CA MET A 23 -2.72 18.09 5.92
C MET A 23 -4.17 17.85 6.32
N ASN A 24 -4.46 18.14 7.58
CA ASN A 24 -5.82 18.08 8.14
C ASN A 24 -6.44 16.70 8.11
N MET A 25 -5.62 15.67 8.00
CA MET A 25 -6.08 14.29 8.04
C MET A 25 -5.27 13.54 9.07
N PRO A 26 -5.86 12.51 9.68
CA PRO A 26 -5.07 11.69 10.60
C PRO A 26 -3.98 10.93 9.86
N ASP A 27 -2.93 10.60 10.59
CA ASP A 27 -1.88 9.76 10.04
C ASP A 27 -2.40 8.36 9.78
N VAL A 28 -1.80 7.69 8.80
CA VAL A 28 -2.16 6.31 8.49
C VAL A 28 -0.90 5.49 8.33
N LEU A 29 -1.03 4.20 8.55
CA LEU A 29 0.07 3.27 8.30
C LEU A 29 0.20 3.02 6.79
N ILE A 30 1.44 2.91 6.35
CA ILE A 30 1.74 2.64 4.96
C ILE A 30 2.35 1.25 4.89
N TYR A 31 1.76 0.41 4.07
CA TYR A 31 2.21 -0.96 3.88
C TYR A 31 2.79 -1.14 2.49
N SER A 32 3.76 -2.04 2.38
CA SER A 32 4.24 -2.47 1.07
C SER A 32 3.30 -3.55 0.55
N TYR A 33 2.66 -3.28 -0.58
CA TYR A 33 1.75 -4.25 -1.18
C TYR A 33 2.48 -5.55 -1.50
N ASN A 34 3.68 -5.44 -2.06
CA ASN A 34 4.45 -6.63 -2.42
C ASN A 34 4.81 -7.47 -1.22
N LYS A 35 5.15 -6.82 -0.12
CA LYS A 35 5.47 -7.57 1.10
C LYS A 35 4.23 -8.25 1.65
N CYS A 36 3.07 -7.61 1.55
CA CYS A 36 1.85 -8.24 1.98
C CYS A 36 1.56 -9.50 1.16
N VAL A 37 1.75 -9.40 -0.15
CA VAL A 37 1.54 -10.56 -1.02
C VAL A 37 2.45 -11.71 -0.61
N LYS A 38 3.71 -11.41 -0.34
CA LYS A 38 4.66 -12.44 0.09
C LYS A 38 4.23 -13.10 1.39
N ILE A 39 3.75 -12.30 2.33
CA ILE A 39 3.31 -12.83 3.61
C ILE A 39 2.19 -13.85 3.40
N PHE A 40 1.21 -13.51 2.56
CA PHE A 40 0.12 -14.44 2.31
C PHE A 40 0.58 -15.67 1.57
N MET A 41 1.51 -15.53 0.65
CA MET A 41 2.03 -16.70 -0.06
C MET A 41 2.70 -17.67 0.90
N GLU A 42 3.49 -17.13 1.83
CA GLU A 42 4.22 -17.96 2.77
C GLU A 42 3.31 -18.54 3.85
N LYS A 43 2.39 -17.72 4.31
CA LYS A 43 1.55 -18.11 5.43
C LYS A 43 0.46 -19.07 5.02
N GLU A 44 -0.14 -18.85 3.87
CA GLU A 44 -1.27 -19.65 3.41
C GLU A 44 -0.90 -20.68 2.36
N GLY A 45 0.32 -20.63 1.84
CA GLY A 45 0.70 -21.54 0.78
C GLY A 45 0.07 -21.19 -0.56
N TRP A 46 -0.32 -19.94 -0.74
CA TRP A 46 -1.00 -19.51 -1.96
C TRP A 46 0.01 -19.19 -3.06
N THR A 47 -0.48 -19.27 -4.30
CA THR A 47 0.28 -18.74 -5.41
C THR A 47 0.24 -17.22 -5.38
N HIS A 48 1.10 -16.62 -6.20
CA HIS A 48 1.15 -15.17 -6.31
C HIS A 48 -0.22 -14.61 -6.72
N GLU A 49 -0.86 -15.25 -7.67
CA GLU A 49 -2.16 -14.79 -8.15
C GLU A 49 -3.23 -14.88 -7.09
N GLU A 50 -3.21 -15.97 -6.31
CA GLU A 50 -4.17 -16.13 -5.25
C GLU A 50 -3.99 -15.06 -4.17
N ALA A 51 -2.73 -14.76 -3.85
CA ALA A 51 -2.46 -13.75 -2.85
C ALA A 51 -2.88 -12.36 -3.30
N ILE A 52 -2.64 -12.04 -4.57
CA ILE A 52 -3.06 -10.76 -5.12
C ILE A 52 -4.57 -10.62 -5.09
N GLU A 53 -5.26 -11.68 -5.46
CA GLU A 53 -6.71 -11.66 -5.46
C GLU A 53 -7.26 -11.40 -4.07
N TRP A 54 -6.68 -12.07 -3.09
CA TRP A 54 -7.09 -11.86 -1.70
C TRP A 54 -6.83 -10.44 -1.23
N MET A 55 -5.63 -9.92 -1.57
CA MET A 55 -5.27 -8.56 -1.18
C MET A 55 -6.25 -7.55 -1.74
N ASP A 56 -6.56 -7.66 -3.02
CA ASP A 56 -7.40 -6.68 -3.66
C ASP A 56 -8.82 -6.68 -3.13
N TYR A 57 -9.35 -7.86 -2.87
CA TYR A 57 -10.75 -7.97 -2.43
C TYR A 57 -10.92 -7.75 -0.93
N ASN A 58 -9.98 -8.25 -0.13
CA ASN A 58 -10.21 -8.33 1.30
C ASN A 58 -9.37 -7.36 2.12
N VAL A 59 -8.31 -6.84 1.54
CA VAL A 59 -7.41 -5.97 2.28
C VAL A 59 -7.44 -4.56 1.70
N VAL A 60 -7.05 -4.41 0.44
CA VAL A 60 -7.01 -3.08 -0.17
C VAL A 60 -8.41 -2.50 -0.29
N GLY A 61 -9.39 -3.33 -0.55
CA GLY A 61 -10.75 -2.88 -0.72
C GLY A 61 -11.48 -2.52 0.56
N SER A 62 -10.86 -2.75 1.70
CA SER A 62 -11.51 -2.47 2.99
C SER A 62 -11.38 -0.99 3.35
N TRP A 63 -12.48 -0.42 3.81
CA TRP A 63 -12.48 0.98 4.26
C TRP A 63 -12.94 1.01 5.71
N VAL A 64 -12.11 1.59 6.57
CA VAL A 64 -12.43 1.68 8.01
C VAL A 64 -12.35 3.12 8.50
N GLY A 65 -12.62 4.08 7.62
CA GLY A 65 -12.58 5.47 7.99
C GLY A 65 -11.33 6.16 7.49
N GLU A 66 -11.09 7.36 8.00
CA GLU A 66 -10.00 8.19 7.51
C GLU A 66 -8.63 7.64 7.90
N THR A 67 -8.58 6.70 8.83
CA THR A 67 -7.32 6.08 9.23
C THR A 67 -7.06 4.76 8.51
N THR A 68 -7.80 4.50 7.43
CA THR A 68 -7.58 3.29 6.64
C THR A 68 -6.14 3.27 6.11
N PRO A 69 -5.42 2.15 6.31
CA PRO A 69 -4.05 2.07 5.82
C PRO A 69 -3.95 2.20 4.31
N ILE A 70 -2.79 2.65 3.86
CA ILE A 70 -2.49 2.76 2.45
C ILE A 70 -1.55 1.63 2.06
N PHE A 71 -1.80 1.02 0.93
CA PHE A 71 -0.96 -0.06 0.41
C PHE A 71 -0.23 0.44 -0.82
N VAL A 72 1.09 0.52 -0.71
CA VAL A 72 1.93 1.12 -1.73
C VAL A 72 2.49 0.06 -2.66
N HIS A 73 2.33 0.29 -3.96
CA HIS A 73 3.01 -0.49 -4.97
C HIS A 73 4.33 0.20 -5.24
N GLU A 74 5.39 -0.40 -4.70
CA GLU A 74 6.69 0.24 -4.73
C GLU A 74 7.27 0.28 -6.13
N ILE A 75 7.97 1.37 -6.43
CA ILE A 75 8.67 1.48 -7.69
C ILE A 75 9.90 0.59 -7.65
N PRO A 76 10.08 -0.28 -8.64
CA PRO A 76 11.26 -1.15 -8.64
C PRO A 76 12.54 -0.34 -8.60
N SER A 77 13.51 -0.79 -7.82
CA SER A 77 14.71 -0.02 -7.58
C SER A 77 15.58 0.14 -8.84
N ASP A 78 15.40 -0.77 -9.80
CA ASP A 78 16.19 -0.73 -11.04
C ASP A 78 15.44 -0.07 -12.17
N GLN A 79 14.30 0.54 -11.91
CA GLN A 79 13.51 1.19 -12.95
C GLN A 79 13.52 2.70 -12.74
N LYS A 80 13.68 3.43 -13.83
CA LYS A 80 13.61 4.88 -13.76
C LYS A 80 12.19 5.34 -13.55
N ILE A 81 12.04 6.41 -12.80
CA ILE A 81 10.71 6.91 -12.46
C ILE A 81 9.94 7.31 -13.70
N ASP A 82 10.61 7.94 -14.67
CA ASP A 82 9.93 8.34 -15.90
C ASP A 82 9.32 7.15 -16.62
N GLU A 83 10.09 6.07 -16.71
CA GLU A 83 9.60 4.87 -17.39
C GLU A 83 8.44 4.26 -16.62
N PHE A 84 8.55 4.26 -15.30
CA PHE A 84 7.50 3.69 -14.48
C PHE A 84 6.20 4.46 -14.65
N LEU A 85 6.29 5.78 -14.67
CA LEU A 85 5.11 6.63 -14.83
C LEU A 85 4.48 6.46 -16.20
N GLU A 86 5.29 6.25 -17.22
CA GLU A 86 4.74 6.00 -18.54
C GLU A 86 3.95 4.71 -18.59
N GLU A 87 4.44 3.69 -17.91
CA GLU A 87 3.73 2.42 -17.87
C GLU A 87 2.38 2.55 -17.19
N LEU A 88 2.28 3.46 -16.24
CA LEU A 88 1.03 3.70 -15.55
C LEU A 88 0.10 4.66 -16.28
N GLY A 89 0.56 5.24 -17.38
CA GLY A 89 -0.26 6.15 -18.16
C GLY A 89 -0.04 7.63 -17.85
N PHE A 90 0.97 7.96 -17.06
CA PHE A 90 1.30 9.35 -16.75
C PHE A 90 2.41 9.81 -17.69
N ASP A 91 2.04 10.37 -18.81
CA ASP A 91 3.03 10.77 -19.79
C ASP A 91 3.38 12.25 -19.69
N GLN A 92 2.86 12.95 -18.71
CA GLN A 92 3.16 14.37 -18.50
C GLN A 92 3.24 14.65 -17.02
N PRO A 93 4.08 15.60 -16.64
CA PRO A 93 4.09 16.01 -15.22
C PRO A 93 2.74 16.56 -14.81
N ALA A 94 2.37 16.28 -13.58
CA ALA A 94 1.11 16.78 -13.05
C ALA A 94 1.12 18.31 -12.99
N ASN A 95 2.27 18.89 -12.85
CA ASN A 95 2.42 20.33 -12.71
C ASN A 95 3.39 20.82 -13.76
N ASP A 96 2.85 21.28 -14.84
CA ASP A 96 3.62 21.55 -16.03
C ASP A 96 3.89 23.02 -16.22
N ASN A 97 4.50 23.64 -15.29
CA ASN A 97 4.81 25.06 -15.42
C ASN A 97 6.03 25.33 -16.25
#